data_f261934051ffb695c01727181cdb2d9e
#
_entry.id   f261934051ffb695c01727181cdb2d9e
#
_cell.length_a   1.000
_cell.length_b   1.000
_cell.length_c   1.000
_cell.angle_alpha   90.00
_cell.angle_beta   90.00
_cell.angle_gamma   90.00
#
_symmetry.space_group_name_H-M   'P 1'
#
loop_
_entity.id
_entity.type
_entity.pdbx_description
1 polymer ?
#
loop_
_entity_poly.entity_id
_entity_poly.type
_entity_poly.pdbx_seq_one_letter_code
_entity_poly.pdbx_strand_id
1 'polypeptide(L)'
;MSDSSPVPAAVPVLDVWCELQCPDCRTALDDVRALRARYGDRLEVRLRHFPLEKHKHAFAAAQAAEEALEQGRGWPYVEAVLGRVAELDREGEPLLVEVARELGLDAEEFDTALVDGRHILIVDADQAEGKAIGVSGTPTYVIGSERLDGGKSQEGLRERIEEIVDRLLAGQES
;
A
#
# COMPACT_ATOMS: atom_id res chain seq x y z
N MET A 1 33.47 20.39 -18.81
CA MET A 1 32.17 20.26 -19.41
C MET A 1 31.26 19.55 -18.41
N SER A 2 30.47 20.29 -17.67
CA SER A 2 29.46 19.70 -16.78
C SER A 2 28.32 19.21 -17.64
N ASP A 3 28.15 17.92 -17.68
CA ASP A 3 26.95 17.30 -18.26
C ASP A 3 25.75 17.65 -17.39
N SER A 4 25.09 18.74 -17.74
CA SER A 4 23.84 19.16 -17.08
C SER A 4 22.68 18.47 -17.76
N SER A 5 22.68 17.12 -17.75
CA SER A 5 21.45 16.40 -18.10
C SER A 5 20.36 16.88 -17.14
N PRO A 6 19.19 17.33 -17.63
CA PRO A 6 18.13 17.76 -16.74
C PRO A 6 17.72 16.60 -15.84
N VAL A 7 17.73 16.85 -14.51
CA VAL A 7 17.19 15.89 -13.55
C VAL A 7 15.74 15.64 -13.95
N PRO A 8 15.33 14.37 -14.18
CA PRO A 8 13.95 14.10 -14.54
C PRO A 8 13.03 14.66 -13.45
N ALA A 9 11.96 15.33 -13.85
CA ALA A 9 10.95 15.80 -12.91
C ALA A 9 10.45 14.61 -12.08
N ALA A 10 10.36 14.79 -10.76
CA ALA A 10 9.84 13.75 -9.87
C ALA A 10 8.40 13.41 -10.25
N VAL A 11 8.09 12.12 -10.40
CA VAL A 11 6.72 11.69 -10.68
C VAL A 11 5.83 11.93 -9.45
N PRO A 12 4.54 12.22 -9.65
CA PRO A 12 3.59 12.27 -8.53
C PRO A 12 3.58 10.95 -7.77
N VAL A 13 3.42 11.04 -6.46
CA VAL A 13 3.33 9.89 -5.56
C VAL A 13 1.95 9.83 -4.94
N LEU A 14 1.29 8.71 -5.08
CA LEU A 14 0.05 8.39 -4.37
C LEU A 14 0.40 7.45 -3.21
N ASP A 15 0.29 7.95 -2.01
CA ASP A 15 0.39 7.12 -0.81
C ASP A 15 -0.97 6.53 -0.49
N VAL A 16 -1.04 5.22 -0.32
CA VAL A 16 -2.25 4.49 0.02
C VAL A 16 -2.06 3.84 1.39
N TRP A 17 -2.65 4.44 2.42
CA TRP A 17 -2.68 3.84 3.74
C TRP A 17 -3.71 2.73 3.77
N CYS A 18 -3.22 1.51 3.91
CA CYS A 18 -4.01 0.28 3.90
C CYS A 18 -3.73 -0.58 5.13
N GLU A 19 -4.63 -1.51 5.32
CA GLU A 19 -4.50 -2.54 6.35
C GLU A 19 -5.07 -3.84 5.78
N LEU A 20 -4.30 -4.93 5.86
CA LEU A 20 -4.59 -6.17 5.13
C LEU A 20 -5.70 -7.03 5.75
N GLN A 21 -6.19 -6.65 6.92
CA GLN A 21 -7.33 -7.30 7.57
C GLN A 21 -8.62 -6.47 7.44
N CYS A 22 -8.55 -5.31 6.75
CA CYS A 22 -9.67 -4.41 6.56
C CYS A 22 -10.44 -4.73 5.27
N PRO A 23 -11.73 -5.10 5.35
CA PRO A 23 -12.53 -5.38 4.15
C PRO A 23 -12.66 -4.19 3.18
N ASP A 24 -12.67 -2.96 3.72
CA ASP A 24 -12.78 -1.75 2.90
C ASP A 24 -11.52 -1.53 2.03
N CYS A 25 -10.35 -2.03 2.46
CA CYS A 25 -9.13 -1.97 1.67
C CYS A 25 -9.16 -2.89 0.46
N ARG A 26 -9.96 -3.96 0.50
CA ARG A 26 -10.16 -4.83 -0.65
C ARG A 26 -10.81 -4.08 -1.82
N THR A 27 -11.81 -3.25 -1.53
CA THR A 27 -12.48 -2.46 -2.57
C THR A 27 -11.55 -1.41 -3.18
N ALA A 28 -10.56 -0.92 -2.43
CA ALA A 28 -9.56 0.01 -2.92
C ALA A 28 -8.61 -0.61 -3.97
N LEU A 29 -8.46 -1.93 -3.98
CA LEU A 29 -7.55 -2.62 -4.91
C LEU A 29 -7.91 -2.39 -6.38
N ASP A 30 -9.19 -2.34 -6.70
CA ASP A 30 -9.64 -2.11 -8.08
C ASP A 30 -9.23 -0.71 -8.55
N ASP A 31 -9.34 0.28 -7.67
CA ASP A 31 -8.91 1.66 -7.96
C ASP A 31 -7.39 1.75 -8.09
N VAL A 32 -6.64 1.12 -7.20
CA VAL A 32 -5.18 1.05 -7.28
C VAL A 32 -4.73 0.38 -8.59
N ARG A 33 -5.37 -0.73 -8.94
CA ARG A 33 -5.06 -1.45 -10.19
C ARG A 33 -5.34 -0.57 -11.41
N ALA A 34 -6.48 0.11 -11.45
CA ALA A 34 -6.85 1.01 -12.54
C ALA A 34 -5.88 2.18 -12.67
N LEU A 35 -5.50 2.81 -11.55
CA LEU A 35 -4.55 3.92 -11.54
C LEU A 35 -3.15 3.49 -12.02
N ARG A 36 -2.67 2.34 -11.58
CA ARG A 36 -1.39 1.80 -12.03
C ARG A 36 -1.40 1.46 -13.53
N ALA A 37 -2.50 0.91 -14.02
CA ALA A 37 -2.65 0.61 -15.45
C ALA A 37 -2.70 1.88 -16.31
N ARG A 38 -3.39 2.93 -15.83
CA ARG A 38 -3.55 4.18 -16.57
C ARG A 38 -2.27 4.99 -16.66
N TYR A 39 -1.54 5.10 -15.56
CA TYR A 39 -0.40 6.03 -15.48
C TYR A 39 0.96 5.36 -15.65
N GLY A 40 1.07 4.07 -15.37
CA GLY A 40 2.36 3.37 -15.47
C GLY A 40 3.46 4.11 -14.70
N ASP A 41 4.58 4.38 -15.36
CA ASP A 41 5.74 5.05 -14.76
C ASP A 41 5.52 6.54 -14.45
N ARG A 42 4.39 7.12 -14.84
CA ARG A 42 4.06 8.52 -14.57
C ARG A 42 3.44 8.75 -13.20
N LEU A 43 3.12 7.69 -12.47
CA LEU A 43 2.59 7.75 -11.11
C LEU A 43 3.23 6.63 -10.27
N GLU A 44 3.84 7.02 -9.17
CA GLU A 44 4.27 6.05 -8.16
C GLU A 44 3.13 5.80 -7.18
N VAL A 45 2.73 4.55 -6.99
CA VAL A 45 1.74 4.17 -5.99
C VAL A 45 2.44 3.41 -4.88
N ARG A 46 2.44 4.00 -3.68
CA ARG A 46 3.09 3.42 -2.50
C ARG A 46 2.08 2.87 -1.52
N LEU A 47 2.32 1.64 -1.09
CA LEU A 47 1.62 1.07 0.04
C LEU A 47 2.17 1.69 1.34
N ARG A 48 1.28 2.20 2.18
CA ARG A 48 1.60 2.69 3.51
C ARG A 48 0.78 1.92 4.54
N HIS A 49 1.36 1.62 5.66
CA HIS A 49 0.73 0.75 6.66
C HIS A 49 0.03 1.54 7.76
N PHE A 50 -1.20 1.13 8.04
CA PHE A 50 -1.98 1.69 9.16
C PHE A 50 -2.75 0.57 9.86
N PRO A 51 -2.05 -0.35 10.58
CA PRO A 51 -2.71 -1.45 11.27
C PRO A 51 -3.61 -0.92 12.40
N LEU A 52 -4.89 -1.31 12.35
CA LEU A 52 -5.87 -0.90 13.34
C LEU A 52 -5.83 -1.87 14.54
N GLU A 53 -5.85 -1.33 15.76
CA GLU A 53 -5.78 -2.13 17.00
C GLU A 53 -6.90 -3.17 17.10
N LYS A 54 -8.08 -2.86 16.56
CA LYS A 54 -9.21 -3.79 16.54
C LYS A 54 -9.00 -5.04 15.67
N HIS A 55 -8.03 -5.00 14.76
CA HIS A 55 -7.72 -6.12 13.87
C HIS A 55 -6.47 -6.85 14.35
N LYS A 56 -6.69 -8.01 14.97
CA LYS A 56 -5.67 -8.77 15.69
C LYS A 56 -4.41 -9.12 14.88
N HIS A 57 -4.58 -9.37 13.58
CA HIS A 57 -3.49 -9.81 12.70
C HIS A 57 -2.96 -8.72 11.77
N ALA A 58 -3.49 -7.50 11.88
CA ALA A 58 -3.15 -6.41 10.98
C ALA A 58 -1.67 -6.02 11.04
N PHE A 59 -1.08 -6.00 12.23
CA PHE A 59 0.33 -5.64 12.41
C PHE A 59 1.28 -6.67 11.79
N ALA A 60 1.01 -7.95 12.00
CA ALA A 60 1.76 -9.02 11.37
C ALA A 60 1.59 -9.01 9.84
N ALA A 61 0.37 -8.77 9.36
CA ALA A 61 0.08 -8.69 7.93
C ALA A 61 0.79 -7.50 7.26
N ALA A 62 0.95 -6.37 7.96
CA ALA A 62 1.72 -5.23 7.48
C ALA A 62 3.21 -5.60 7.31
N GLN A 63 3.80 -6.26 8.28
CA GLN A 63 5.18 -6.75 8.18
C GLN A 63 5.34 -7.75 7.04
N ALA A 64 4.37 -8.63 6.86
CA ALA A 64 4.34 -9.60 5.77
C ALA A 64 4.31 -8.90 4.40
N ALA A 65 3.52 -7.85 4.25
CA ALA A 65 3.48 -7.07 3.02
C ALA A 65 4.84 -6.41 2.71
N GLU A 66 5.56 -5.93 3.73
CA GLU A 66 6.91 -5.38 3.54
C GLU A 66 7.90 -6.44 3.06
N GLU A 67 7.85 -7.65 3.63
CA GLU A 67 8.69 -8.75 3.15
C GLU A 67 8.35 -9.11 1.69
N ALA A 68 7.09 -9.14 1.33
CA ALA A 68 6.67 -9.38 -0.04
C ALA A 68 7.16 -8.27 -1.00
N LEU A 69 7.15 -7.01 -0.56
CA LEU A 69 7.72 -5.88 -1.31
C LEU A 69 9.23 -6.07 -1.53
N GLU A 70 9.95 -6.47 -0.50
CA GLU A 70 11.40 -6.73 -0.58
C GLU A 70 11.71 -7.88 -1.53
N GLN A 71 10.87 -8.90 -1.57
CA GLN A 71 10.98 -10.00 -2.54
C GLN A 71 10.40 -9.68 -3.94
N GLY A 72 9.96 -8.44 -4.17
CA GLY A 72 9.54 -7.96 -5.48
C GLY A 72 8.08 -8.22 -5.87
N ARG A 73 7.22 -8.64 -4.92
CA ARG A 73 5.81 -8.96 -5.18
C ARG A 73 4.83 -8.35 -4.18
N GLY A 74 5.02 -7.07 -3.86
CA GLY A 74 4.22 -6.38 -2.85
C GLY A 74 2.73 -6.33 -3.16
N TRP A 75 2.34 -5.69 -4.25
CA TRP A 75 0.92 -5.56 -4.59
C TRP A 75 0.23 -6.90 -4.86
N PRO A 76 0.83 -7.86 -5.59
CA PRO A 76 0.23 -9.20 -5.71
C PRO A 76 -0.02 -9.87 -4.35
N TYR A 77 0.88 -9.69 -3.39
CA TYR A 77 0.72 -10.22 -2.03
C TYR A 77 -0.43 -9.54 -1.29
N VAL A 78 -0.48 -8.21 -1.31
CA VAL A 78 -1.56 -7.42 -0.68
C VAL A 78 -2.92 -7.85 -1.23
N GLU A 79 -3.04 -8.00 -2.55
CA GLU A 79 -4.26 -8.45 -3.20
C GLU A 79 -4.68 -9.85 -2.75
N ALA A 80 -3.73 -10.78 -2.68
CA ALA A 80 -4.00 -12.15 -2.26
C ALA A 80 -4.48 -12.23 -0.81
N VAL A 81 -3.85 -11.50 0.11
CA VAL A 81 -4.24 -11.48 1.53
C VAL A 81 -5.61 -10.81 1.71
N LEU A 82 -5.84 -9.67 1.06
CA LEU A 82 -7.14 -8.98 1.14
C LEU A 82 -8.29 -9.80 0.54
N GLY A 83 -7.99 -10.71 -0.38
CA GLY A 83 -8.96 -11.68 -0.89
C GLY A 83 -9.35 -12.77 0.13
N ARG A 84 -8.60 -12.89 1.23
CA ARG A 84 -8.75 -13.98 2.22
C ARG A 84 -8.86 -13.45 3.66
N VAL A 85 -9.47 -12.28 3.84
CA VAL A 85 -9.60 -11.65 5.18
C VAL A 85 -10.27 -12.57 6.19
N ALA A 86 -11.34 -13.27 5.79
CA ALA A 86 -12.04 -14.19 6.69
C ALA A 86 -11.17 -15.39 7.11
N GLU A 87 -10.29 -15.85 6.23
CA GLU A 87 -9.33 -16.91 6.57
C GLU A 87 -8.24 -16.38 7.49
N LEU A 88 -7.75 -15.16 7.26
CA LEU A 88 -6.78 -14.52 8.13
C LEU A 88 -7.33 -14.36 9.56
N ASP A 89 -8.59 -13.99 9.69
CA ASP A 89 -9.26 -13.89 10.99
C ASP A 89 -9.24 -15.22 11.75
N ARG A 90 -9.44 -16.34 11.03
CA ARG A 90 -9.49 -17.67 11.64
C ARG A 90 -8.11 -18.28 11.88
N GLU A 91 -7.23 -18.17 10.91
CA GLU A 91 -5.97 -18.91 10.88
C GLU A 91 -4.78 -18.13 11.40
N GLY A 92 -4.84 -16.79 11.29
CA GLY A 92 -3.77 -15.92 11.74
C GLY A 92 -2.51 -15.95 10.87
N GLU A 93 -1.37 -15.75 11.51
CA GLU A 93 -0.07 -15.61 10.83
C GLU A 93 0.33 -16.77 9.91
N PRO A 94 0.00 -18.05 10.21
CA PRO A 94 0.31 -19.15 9.28
C PRO A 94 -0.22 -18.92 7.86
N LEU A 95 -1.37 -18.26 7.72
CA LEU A 95 -1.92 -17.91 6.41
C LEU A 95 -0.99 -16.96 5.63
N LEU A 96 -0.34 -16.03 6.32
CA LEU A 96 0.55 -15.06 5.68
C LEU A 96 1.72 -15.77 4.99
N VAL A 97 2.28 -16.79 5.62
CA VAL A 97 3.37 -17.60 5.04
C VAL A 97 2.86 -18.49 3.91
N GLU A 98 1.65 -19.05 4.06
CA GLU A 98 1.01 -19.86 3.01
C GLU A 98 0.80 -19.05 1.72
N VAL A 99 0.28 -17.84 1.84
CA VAL A 99 0.10 -16.94 0.69
C VAL A 99 1.44 -16.62 0.01
N ALA A 100 2.49 -16.39 0.78
CA ALA A 100 3.83 -16.17 0.24
C ALA A 100 4.30 -17.37 -0.59
N ARG A 101 4.09 -18.58 -0.07
CA ARG A 101 4.43 -19.83 -0.78
C ARG A 101 3.65 -19.99 -2.08
N GLU A 102 2.35 -19.73 -2.05
CA GLU A 102 1.48 -19.81 -3.23
C GLU A 102 1.90 -18.83 -4.33
N LEU A 103 2.44 -17.67 -3.94
CA LEU A 103 2.94 -16.67 -4.90
C LEU A 103 4.37 -16.93 -5.39
N GLY A 104 4.99 -18.02 -4.95
CA GLY A 104 6.36 -18.37 -5.35
C GLY A 104 7.44 -17.57 -4.63
N LEU A 105 7.11 -16.92 -3.51
CA LEU A 105 8.07 -16.23 -2.67
C LEU A 105 8.86 -17.24 -1.83
N ASP A 106 10.01 -16.81 -1.33
CA ASP A 106 10.79 -17.60 -0.37
C ASP A 106 10.06 -17.65 0.98
N ALA A 107 9.29 -18.72 1.19
CA ALA A 107 8.45 -18.88 2.38
C ALA A 107 9.25 -19.04 3.66
N GLU A 108 10.43 -19.65 3.59
CA GLU A 108 11.32 -19.80 4.75
C GLU A 108 11.89 -18.46 5.20
N GLU A 109 12.39 -17.66 4.26
CA GLU A 109 12.85 -16.30 4.54
C GLU A 109 11.68 -15.42 5.03
N PHE A 110 10.51 -15.61 4.48
CA PHE A 110 9.29 -14.89 4.86
C PHE A 110 8.91 -15.17 6.32
N ASP A 111 8.91 -16.43 6.73
CA ASP A 111 8.66 -16.82 8.11
C ASP A 111 9.72 -16.24 9.05
N THR A 112 11.00 -16.32 8.66
CA THR A 112 12.11 -15.75 9.43
C THR A 112 11.92 -14.23 9.61
N ALA A 113 11.52 -13.52 8.56
CA ALA A 113 11.29 -12.07 8.62
C ALA A 113 10.18 -11.70 9.61
N LEU A 114 9.13 -12.51 9.71
CA LEU A 114 8.06 -12.30 10.68
C LEU A 114 8.54 -12.58 12.11
N VAL A 115 9.35 -13.62 12.30
CA VAL A 115 9.87 -14.00 13.62
C VAL A 115 10.87 -12.97 14.15
N ASP A 116 11.80 -12.48 13.32
CA ASP A 116 12.84 -11.55 13.76
C ASP A 116 12.36 -10.09 13.82
N GLY A 117 11.19 -9.79 13.28
CA GLY A 117 10.59 -8.45 13.36
C GLY A 117 11.33 -7.37 12.57
N ARG A 118 12.09 -7.75 11.54
CA ARG A 118 12.92 -6.81 10.75
C ARG A 118 12.14 -5.65 10.11
N HIS A 119 10.83 -5.82 9.91
CA HIS A 119 9.98 -4.79 9.29
C HIS A 119 9.13 -3.98 10.28
N ILE A 120 9.28 -4.22 11.59
CA ILE A 120 8.49 -3.51 12.63
C ILE A 120 8.68 -1.99 12.52
N LEU A 121 9.92 -1.52 12.37
CA LEU A 121 10.21 -0.09 12.35
C LEU A 121 9.58 0.64 11.17
N ILE A 122 9.52 0.01 10.00
CA ILE A 122 8.91 0.65 8.83
C ILE A 122 7.38 0.73 8.99
N VAL A 123 6.76 -0.30 9.56
CA VAL A 123 5.32 -0.28 9.85
C VAL A 123 4.99 0.79 10.89
N ASP A 124 5.77 0.88 11.96
CA ASP A 124 5.58 1.91 12.99
C ASP A 124 5.78 3.33 12.43
N ALA A 125 6.78 3.52 11.58
CA ALA A 125 7.04 4.81 10.95
C ALA A 125 5.89 5.23 10.02
N ASP A 126 5.37 4.32 9.22
CA ASP A 126 4.21 4.58 8.36
C ASP A 126 2.99 4.98 9.19
N GLN A 127 2.72 4.24 10.25
CA GLN A 127 1.59 4.53 11.12
C GLN A 127 1.73 5.88 11.83
N ALA A 128 2.93 6.19 12.31
CA ALA A 128 3.21 7.47 12.96
C ALA A 128 3.03 8.64 11.99
N GLU A 129 3.54 8.51 10.77
CA GLU A 129 3.37 9.53 9.73
C GLU A 129 1.89 9.71 9.36
N GLY A 130 1.17 8.60 9.18
CA GLY A 130 -0.26 8.63 8.92
C GLY A 130 -1.02 9.39 10.00
N LYS A 131 -0.78 9.09 11.26
CA LYS A 131 -1.39 9.81 12.40
C LYS A 131 -1.06 11.29 12.38
N ALA A 132 0.20 11.65 12.08
CA ALA A 132 0.65 13.05 12.05
C ALA A 132 -0.07 13.87 10.98
N ILE A 133 -0.46 13.27 9.86
CA ILE A 133 -1.20 13.95 8.78
C ILE A 133 -2.72 13.74 8.87
N GLY A 134 -3.20 13.14 9.94
CA GLY A 134 -4.63 12.99 10.22
C GLY A 134 -5.31 11.76 9.66
N VAL A 135 -4.55 10.74 9.24
CA VAL A 135 -5.12 9.43 8.87
C VAL A 135 -5.74 8.81 10.12
N SER A 136 -7.00 8.42 10.04
CA SER A 136 -7.76 7.82 11.15
C SER A 136 -8.42 6.49 10.79
N GLY A 137 -8.33 6.08 9.55
CA GLY A 137 -8.90 4.83 9.05
C GLY A 137 -8.31 4.44 7.71
N THR A 138 -8.73 3.29 7.19
CA THR A 138 -8.24 2.73 5.94
C THR A 138 -9.40 2.36 5.01
N PRO A 139 -9.25 2.44 3.70
CA PRO A 139 -8.12 3.06 3.02
C PRO A 139 -8.13 4.59 3.12
N THR A 140 -6.96 5.20 3.15
CA THR A 140 -6.80 6.66 3.02
C THR A 140 -5.74 6.94 1.95
N TYR A 141 -6.06 7.85 1.04
CA TYR A 141 -5.20 8.22 -0.08
C TYR A 141 -4.62 9.61 0.17
N VAL A 142 -3.32 9.76 -0.09
CA VAL A 142 -2.66 11.07 -0.03
C VAL A 142 -1.90 11.29 -1.32
N ILE A 143 -2.21 12.39 -2.00
CA ILE A 143 -1.53 12.78 -3.23
C ILE A 143 -1.38 14.30 -3.26
N GLY A 144 -0.16 14.77 -3.53
CA GLY A 144 0.16 16.18 -3.42
C GLY A 144 -0.11 16.67 -2.00
N SER A 145 -0.95 17.69 -1.86
CA SER A 145 -1.37 18.25 -0.57
C SER A 145 -2.76 17.74 -0.14
N GLU A 146 -3.36 16.81 -0.86
CA GLU A 146 -4.74 16.37 -0.62
C GLU A 146 -4.78 14.99 0.02
N ARG A 147 -5.62 14.87 1.05
CA ARG A 147 -5.97 13.62 1.70
C ARG A 147 -7.42 13.26 1.36
N LEU A 148 -7.64 12.03 0.88
CA LEU A 148 -8.94 11.52 0.50
C LEU A 148 -9.24 10.28 1.34
N ASP A 149 -10.25 10.36 2.19
CA ASP A 149 -10.65 9.27 3.07
C ASP A 149 -11.61 8.33 2.33
N GLY A 150 -11.27 7.04 2.28
CA GLY A 150 -12.08 6.00 1.64
C GLY A 150 -13.10 5.40 2.60
N GLY A 151 -12.83 4.19 3.08
CA GLY A 151 -13.74 3.47 3.94
C GLY A 151 -14.92 2.88 3.16
N LYS A 152 -16.13 3.06 3.67
CA LYS A 152 -17.34 2.50 3.05
C LYS A 152 -17.80 3.24 1.80
N SER A 153 -17.42 4.50 1.65
CA SER A 153 -17.82 5.36 0.52
C SER A 153 -16.63 5.71 -0.33
N GLN A 154 -16.34 4.86 -1.30
CA GLN A 154 -15.24 5.06 -2.26
C GLN A 154 -15.72 5.57 -3.62
N GLU A 155 -16.99 5.88 -3.72
CA GLU A 155 -17.58 6.39 -4.96
C GLU A 155 -16.94 7.73 -5.35
N GLY A 156 -16.48 7.82 -6.59
CA GLY A 156 -15.86 9.03 -7.12
C GLY A 156 -14.42 9.30 -6.67
N LEU A 157 -13.85 8.49 -5.77
CA LEU A 157 -12.47 8.70 -5.29
C LEU A 157 -11.44 8.51 -6.39
N ARG A 158 -11.58 7.47 -7.21
CA ARG A 158 -10.65 7.23 -8.32
C ARG A 158 -10.62 8.41 -9.29
N GLU A 159 -11.78 8.87 -9.70
CA GLU A 159 -11.91 10.02 -10.60
C GLU A 159 -11.28 11.29 -10.01
N ARG A 160 -11.47 11.49 -8.71
CA ARG A 160 -10.84 12.61 -7.99
C ARG A 160 -9.32 12.49 -7.98
N ILE A 161 -8.79 11.30 -7.73
CA ILE A 161 -7.34 11.05 -7.76
C ILE A 161 -6.81 11.29 -9.18
N GLU A 162 -7.50 10.79 -10.20
CA GLU A 162 -7.13 11.00 -11.61
C GLU A 162 -7.06 12.49 -11.96
N GLU A 163 -8.03 13.28 -11.55
CA GLU A 163 -8.01 14.74 -11.74
C GLU A 163 -6.77 15.39 -11.11
N ILE A 164 -6.41 14.97 -9.90
CA ILE A 164 -5.24 15.51 -9.21
C ILE A 164 -3.95 15.09 -9.93
N VAL A 165 -3.82 13.83 -10.31
CA VAL A 165 -2.66 13.33 -11.05
C VAL A 165 -2.50 14.06 -12.38
N ASP A 166 -3.59 14.19 -13.14
CA ASP A 166 -3.57 14.87 -14.44
C ASP A 166 -3.14 16.34 -14.29
N ARG A 167 -3.60 17.02 -13.25
CA ARG A 167 -3.19 18.39 -12.95
C ARG A 167 -1.71 18.48 -12.58
N LEU A 168 -1.21 17.57 -11.76
CA LEU A 168 0.21 17.54 -11.38
C LEU A 168 1.11 17.24 -12.58
N LEU A 169 0.70 16.33 -13.45
CA LEU A 169 1.44 16.01 -14.66
C LEU A 169 1.44 17.19 -15.66
N ALA A 170 0.32 17.89 -15.82
CA ALA A 170 0.24 19.07 -16.66
C ALA A 170 1.13 20.22 -16.16
N GLY A 171 1.27 20.38 -14.83
CA GLY A 171 2.16 21.37 -14.23
C GLY A 171 3.64 21.11 -14.47
N GLN A 172 4.02 19.90 -14.82
CA GLN A 172 5.42 19.53 -15.12
C GLN A 172 5.80 19.79 -16.59
N GLU A 173 4.82 19.96 -17.47
CA GLU A 173 5.03 20.22 -18.91
C GLU A 173 5.20 21.71 -19.23
N SER A 174 5.04 22.62 -18.27
CA SER A 174 5.13 24.07 -18.45
C SER A 174 6.51 24.63 -18.11
#